data_3dd26b09b2d2999526445034621d52d2
#
_entry.id   3dd26b09b2d2999526445034621d52d2
#
_cell.length_a   1.000
_cell.length_b   1.000
_cell.length_c   1.000
_cell.angle_alpha   90.00
_cell.angle_beta   90.00
_cell.angle_gamma   90.00
#
_symmetry.space_group_name_H-M   'P 1'
#
loop_
_entity.id
_entity.type
_entity.pdbx_description
1 polymer ?
#
loop_
_entity_poly.entity_id
_entity_poly.type
_entity_poly.pdbx_seq_one_letter_code
_entity_poly.pdbx_strand_id
1 'polypeptide(L)'
;MSEQPSPVMPALHVLGYLGLIPFVGLTLLTFFPLAGFDALSMFQRYSAIILGFMAGVLWPVWSQRLSVWPLALFAVSLPVLSFLAGFLPTTGTLLVELLLFIALRLGERWLEIDEQYHPAYLQLRQQLTTVVVLCHAALLLKQWL
;
A
#
# COMPACT_ATOMS: atom_id res chain seq x y z
N MET A 1 -33.05 16.95 -4.94
CA MET A 1 -31.76 17.18 -5.62
C MET A 1 -31.08 15.84 -5.79
N SER A 2 -30.97 15.38 -7.02
CA SER A 2 -30.17 14.20 -7.32
C SER A 2 -28.71 14.61 -7.28
N GLU A 3 -27.97 14.17 -6.27
CA GLU A 3 -26.52 14.29 -6.29
C GLU A 3 -26.01 13.45 -7.45
N GLN A 4 -25.53 14.11 -8.48
CA GLN A 4 -24.83 13.39 -9.54
C GLN A 4 -23.53 12.85 -8.95
N PRO A 5 -23.19 11.55 -9.17
CA PRO A 5 -21.93 11.01 -8.69
C PRO A 5 -20.80 11.84 -9.26
N SER A 6 -19.89 12.28 -8.37
CA SER A 6 -18.75 13.07 -8.81
C SER A 6 -17.91 12.24 -9.79
N PRO A 7 -17.42 12.84 -10.90
CA PRO A 7 -16.59 12.11 -11.88
C PRO A 7 -15.24 11.64 -11.30
N VAL A 8 -14.89 12.08 -10.09
CA VAL A 8 -13.64 11.74 -9.42
C VAL A 8 -13.63 10.28 -8.95
N MET A 9 -14.76 9.74 -8.48
CA MET A 9 -14.78 8.38 -7.91
C MET A 9 -14.51 7.28 -8.95
N PRO A 10 -15.12 7.29 -10.17
CA PRO A 10 -14.76 6.32 -11.19
C PRO A 10 -13.28 6.39 -11.59
N ALA A 11 -12.73 7.62 -11.70
CA ALA A 11 -11.31 7.80 -12.00
C ALA A 11 -10.42 7.21 -10.92
N LEU A 12 -10.73 7.42 -9.63
CA LEU A 12 -9.98 6.85 -8.52
C LEU A 12 -10.01 5.32 -8.55
N HIS A 13 -11.16 4.71 -8.84
CA HIS A 13 -11.26 3.25 -8.95
C HIS A 13 -10.40 2.69 -10.08
N VAL A 14 -10.47 3.30 -11.26
CA VAL A 14 -9.68 2.86 -12.42
C VAL A 14 -8.18 2.99 -12.12
N LEU A 15 -7.74 4.13 -11.61
CA LEU A 15 -6.34 4.37 -11.28
C LEU A 15 -5.86 3.46 -10.16
N GLY A 16 -6.70 3.21 -9.16
CA GLY A 16 -6.39 2.29 -8.07
C GLY A 16 -6.15 0.87 -8.57
N TYR A 17 -7.07 0.34 -9.38
CA TYR A 17 -6.90 -0.99 -9.95
C TYR A 17 -5.72 -1.07 -10.91
N LEU A 18 -5.45 -0.03 -11.70
CA LEU A 18 -4.26 0.04 -12.55
C LEU A 18 -2.98 -0.02 -11.71
N GLY A 19 -2.99 0.57 -10.53
CA GLY A 19 -1.87 0.51 -9.59
C GLY A 19 -1.59 -0.90 -9.06
N LEU A 20 -2.55 -1.81 -9.11
CA LEU A 20 -2.36 -3.22 -8.73
C LEU A 20 -1.70 -4.05 -9.83
N ILE A 21 -1.74 -3.62 -11.08
CA ILE A 21 -1.19 -4.39 -12.20
C ILE A 21 0.29 -4.70 -12.00
N PRO A 22 1.16 -3.74 -11.63
CA PRO A 22 2.55 -4.06 -11.34
C PRO A 22 2.73 -5.06 -10.18
N PHE A 23 1.94 -4.97 -9.12
CA PHE A 23 2.02 -5.92 -8.02
C PHE A 23 1.73 -7.35 -8.49
N VAL A 24 0.62 -7.54 -9.16
CA VAL A 24 0.20 -8.87 -9.65
C VAL A 24 1.15 -9.35 -10.75
N GLY A 25 1.48 -8.49 -11.69
CA GLY A 25 2.38 -8.82 -12.80
C GLY A 25 3.78 -9.21 -12.33
N LEU A 26 4.36 -8.46 -11.42
CA LEU A 26 5.69 -8.77 -10.87
C LEU A 26 5.68 -10.03 -10.01
N THR A 27 4.60 -10.25 -9.26
CA THR A 27 4.42 -11.50 -8.52
C THR A 27 4.41 -12.69 -9.48
N LEU A 28 3.62 -12.62 -10.54
CA LEU A 28 3.59 -13.69 -11.55
C LEU A 28 4.95 -13.89 -12.23
N LEU A 29 5.65 -12.82 -12.56
CA LEU A 29 7.00 -12.91 -13.16
C LEU A 29 8.03 -13.47 -12.20
N THR A 30 7.82 -13.40 -10.90
CA THR A 30 8.67 -14.05 -9.92
C THR A 30 8.46 -15.56 -9.92
N PHE A 31 7.22 -16.02 -10.12
CA PHE A 31 6.91 -17.45 -10.24
C PHE A 31 7.24 -18.00 -11.64
N PHE A 32 7.12 -17.18 -12.68
CA PHE A 32 7.40 -17.55 -14.07
C PHE A 32 8.49 -16.61 -14.62
N PRO A 33 9.75 -16.81 -14.23
CA PRO A 33 10.80 -15.83 -14.46
C PRO A 33 11.12 -15.66 -15.95
N LEU A 34 11.37 -14.40 -16.32
CA LEU A 34 11.93 -14.04 -17.62
C LEU A 34 13.44 -13.88 -17.49
N ALA A 35 14.17 -14.39 -18.49
CA ALA A 35 15.63 -14.32 -18.50
C ALA A 35 16.10 -12.86 -18.46
N GLY A 36 17.03 -12.57 -17.53
CA GLY A 36 17.62 -11.23 -17.40
C GLY A 36 16.74 -10.21 -16.71
N PHE A 37 15.56 -10.59 -16.19
CA PHE A 37 14.67 -9.67 -15.49
C PHE A 37 14.51 -10.05 -14.03
N ASP A 38 14.90 -9.14 -13.14
CA ASP A 38 14.76 -9.35 -11.68
C ASP A 38 13.43 -8.80 -11.18
N ALA A 39 12.39 -9.61 -11.33
CA ALA A 39 11.03 -9.23 -10.93
C ALA A 39 10.90 -8.96 -9.44
N LEU A 40 11.65 -9.69 -8.60
CA LEU A 40 11.57 -9.55 -7.15
C LEU A 40 12.10 -8.20 -6.69
N SER A 41 13.25 -7.77 -7.20
CA SER A 41 13.79 -6.44 -6.89
C SER A 41 12.85 -5.33 -7.35
N MET A 42 12.24 -5.48 -8.52
CA MET A 42 11.28 -4.52 -9.03
C MET A 42 10.02 -4.48 -8.17
N PHE A 43 9.54 -5.63 -7.71
CA PHE A 43 8.43 -5.72 -6.78
C PHE A 43 8.72 -4.96 -5.49
N GLN A 44 9.89 -5.16 -4.89
CA GLN A 44 10.28 -4.49 -3.66
C GLN A 44 10.35 -2.97 -3.83
N ARG A 45 10.90 -2.49 -4.94
CA ARG A 45 10.94 -1.05 -5.23
C ARG A 45 9.56 -0.46 -5.41
N TYR A 46 8.71 -1.13 -6.17
CA TYR A 46 7.34 -0.68 -6.40
C TYR A 46 6.54 -0.67 -5.10
N SER A 47 6.68 -1.71 -4.29
CA SER A 47 6.03 -1.81 -2.97
C SER A 47 6.39 -0.62 -2.08
N ALA A 48 7.67 -0.27 -1.98
CA ALA A 48 8.13 0.86 -1.17
C ALA A 48 7.55 2.19 -1.67
N ILE A 49 7.51 2.39 -2.97
CA ILE A 49 6.95 3.60 -3.58
C ILE A 49 5.45 3.71 -3.28
N ILE A 50 4.72 2.63 -3.45
CA ILE A 50 3.27 2.62 -3.22
C ILE A 50 2.94 2.81 -1.73
N LEU A 51 3.71 2.19 -0.84
CA LEU A 51 3.54 2.41 0.59
C LEU A 51 3.71 3.88 0.96
N GLY A 52 4.77 4.51 0.45
CA GLY A 52 5.01 5.94 0.65
C GLY A 52 3.89 6.81 0.09
N PHE A 53 3.40 6.46 -1.10
CA PHE A 53 2.27 7.16 -1.72
C PHE A 53 1.00 7.03 -0.86
N MET A 54 0.68 5.84 -0.40
CA MET A 54 -0.50 5.60 0.43
C MET A 54 -0.41 6.30 1.78
N ALA A 55 0.78 6.32 2.40
CA ALA A 55 1.01 7.06 3.63
C ALA A 55 0.87 8.58 3.41
N GLY A 56 1.30 9.07 2.25
CA GLY A 56 1.19 10.47 1.89
C GLY A 56 -0.24 10.98 1.75
N VAL A 57 -1.19 10.12 1.46
CA VAL A 57 -2.61 10.47 1.40
C VAL A 57 -3.13 10.96 2.76
N LEU A 58 -2.46 10.61 3.85
CA LEU A 58 -2.85 11.04 5.19
C LEU A 58 -2.57 12.53 5.46
N TRP A 59 -1.72 13.18 4.67
CA TRP A 59 -1.34 14.59 4.85
C TRP A 59 -2.54 15.56 4.84
N PRO A 60 -3.47 15.49 3.88
CA PRO A 60 -4.63 16.37 3.89
C PRO A 60 -5.52 16.20 5.12
N VAL A 61 -5.54 15.01 5.71
CA VAL A 61 -6.34 14.70 6.90
C VAL A 61 -5.77 15.40 8.13
N TRP A 62 -4.46 15.65 8.17
CA TRP A 62 -3.82 16.32 9.31
C TRP A 62 -4.35 17.72 9.55
N SER A 63 -4.59 18.47 8.49
CA SER A 63 -5.02 19.87 8.59
C SER A 63 -6.38 20.04 9.25
N GLN A 64 -7.14 18.95 9.37
CA GLN A 64 -8.49 18.96 9.92
C GLN A 64 -8.55 18.49 11.38
N ARG A 65 -7.41 18.13 11.97
CA ARG A 65 -7.35 17.58 13.33
C ARG A 65 -6.76 18.58 14.32
N LEU A 66 -7.30 18.55 15.55
CA LEU A 66 -6.80 19.36 16.66
C LEU A 66 -5.43 18.89 17.15
N SER A 67 -5.15 17.58 17.05
CA SER A 67 -3.85 17.01 17.39
C SER A 67 -3.28 16.28 16.20
N VAL A 68 -2.24 16.85 15.58
CA VAL A 68 -1.60 16.32 14.36
C VAL A 68 -0.48 15.32 14.65
N TRP A 69 0.14 15.38 15.81
CA TRP A 69 1.37 14.64 16.08
C TRP A 69 1.24 13.12 15.93
N PRO A 70 0.22 12.45 16.52
CA PRO A 70 0.11 10.98 16.37
C PRO A 70 0.00 10.55 14.91
N LEU A 71 -0.82 11.26 14.14
CA LEU A 71 -1.03 10.96 12.72
C LEU A 71 0.20 11.28 11.89
N ALA A 72 0.84 12.42 12.16
CA ALA A 72 2.06 12.83 11.47
C ALA A 72 3.20 11.84 11.69
N LEU A 73 3.44 11.45 12.94
CA LEU A 73 4.47 10.46 13.27
C LEU A 73 4.17 9.11 12.61
N PHE A 74 2.93 8.67 12.65
CA PHE A 74 2.51 7.43 12.01
C PHE A 74 2.76 7.47 10.51
N ALA A 75 2.29 8.50 9.82
CA ALA A 75 2.40 8.62 8.38
C ALA A 75 3.86 8.72 7.90
N VAL A 76 4.71 9.42 8.63
CA VAL A 76 6.13 9.56 8.27
C VAL A 76 6.93 8.32 8.62
N SER A 77 6.58 7.61 9.69
CA SER A 77 7.30 6.41 10.10
C SER A 77 7.22 5.30 9.06
N LEU A 78 6.10 5.17 8.34
CA LEU A 78 5.91 4.10 7.38
C LEU A 78 6.92 4.12 6.23
N PRO A 79 7.09 5.22 5.48
CA PRO A 79 8.11 5.26 4.43
C PRO A 79 9.53 5.19 4.97
N VAL A 80 9.80 5.71 6.16
CA VAL A 80 11.13 5.61 6.77
C VAL A 80 11.46 4.16 7.11
N LEU A 81 10.53 3.43 7.72
CA LEU A 81 10.72 2.01 8.02
C LEU A 81 10.83 1.18 6.75
N SER A 82 10.07 1.51 5.71
CA SER A 82 10.17 0.86 4.40
C SER A 82 11.56 1.06 3.79
N PHE A 83 12.09 2.27 3.86
CA PHE A 83 13.45 2.57 3.40
C PHE A 83 14.49 1.73 4.16
N LEU A 84 14.40 1.71 5.49
CA LEU A 84 15.32 0.93 6.31
C LEU A 84 15.22 -0.57 6.05
N ALA A 85 14.01 -1.07 5.77
CA ALA A 85 13.80 -2.46 5.41
C ALA A 85 14.57 -2.87 4.15
N GLY A 86 14.87 -1.92 3.27
CA GLY A 86 15.67 -2.17 2.07
C GLY A 86 17.09 -2.65 2.35
N PHE A 87 17.61 -2.45 3.56
CA PHE A 87 18.93 -2.95 3.97
C PHE A 87 18.88 -4.40 4.47
N LEU A 88 17.71 -4.96 4.66
CA LEU A 88 17.53 -6.35 5.10
C LEU A 88 17.66 -7.32 3.92
N PRO A 89 17.93 -8.61 4.20
CA PRO A 89 17.78 -9.65 3.17
C PRO A 89 16.36 -9.67 2.60
N THR A 90 16.22 -10.22 1.39
CA THR A 90 14.95 -10.23 0.64
C THR A 90 13.75 -10.66 1.48
N THR A 91 13.87 -11.77 2.22
CA THR A 91 12.79 -12.27 3.08
C THR A 91 12.42 -11.25 4.15
N GLY A 92 13.42 -10.63 4.78
CA GLY A 92 13.20 -9.59 5.79
C GLY A 92 12.51 -8.37 5.20
N THR A 93 12.93 -7.91 4.03
CA THR A 93 12.30 -6.77 3.34
C THR A 93 10.84 -7.06 3.02
N LEU A 94 10.55 -8.23 2.45
CA LEU A 94 9.18 -8.63 2.13
C LEU A 94 8.30 -8.69 3.39
N LEU A 95 8.82 -9.26 4.47
CA LEU A 95 8.09 -9.36 5.72
C LEU A 95 7.78 -7.97 6.31
N VAL A 96 8.78 -7.09 6.36
CA VAL A 96 8.59 -5.74 6.89
C VAL A 96 7.59 -4.96 6.03
N GLU A 97 7.70 -5.01 4.71
CA GLU A 97 6.76 -4.35 3.81
C GLU A 97 5.33 -4.86 4.03
N LEU A 98 5.17 -6.18 4.14
CA LEU A 98 3.87 -6.79 4.45
C LEU A 98 3.28 -6.22 5.74
N LEU A 99 4.08 -6.19 6.80
CA LEU A 99 3.63 -5.67 8.09
C LEU A 99 3.32 -4.18 8.03
N LEU A 100 4.07 -3.40 7.24
CA LEU A 100 3.82 -1.97 7.08
C LEU A 100 2.51 -1.69 6.35
N PHE A 101 2.16 -2.46 5.31
CA PHE A 101 0.86 -2.33 4.66
C PHE A 101 -0.30 -2.68 5.61
N ILE A 102 -0.15 -3.73 6.40
CA ILE A 102 -1.14 -4.09 7.41
C ILE A 102 -1.22 -2.99 8.47
N ALA A 103 -0.08 -2.50 8.94
CA ALA A 103 -0.03 -1.43 9.95
C ALA A 103 -0.68 -0.14 9.45
N LEU A 104 -0.47 0.22 8.19
CA LEU A 104 -1.11 1.38 7.58
C LEU A 104 -2.63 1.26 7.65
N ARG A 105 -3.16 0.12 7.26
CA ARG A 105 -4.60 -0.11 7.23
C ARG A 105 -5.21 -0.17 8.63
N LEU A 106 -4.54 -0.85 9.57
CA LEU A 106 -4.98 -0.91 10.96
C LEU A 106 -4.88 0.47 11.64
N GLY A 107 -3.82 1.21 11.36
CA GLY A 107 -3.64 2.56 11.90
C GLY A 107 -4.70 3.53 11.42
N GLU A 108 -5.12 3.43 10.16
CA GLU A 108 -6.22 4.24 9.63
C GLU A 108 -7.53 4.00 10.40
N ARG A 109 -7.80 2.74 10.74
CA ARG A 109 -8.96 2.40 11.58
C ARG A 109 -8.80 2.91 13.00
N TRP A 110 -7.65 2.68 13.59
CA TRP A 110 -7.40 3.02 14.99
C TRP A 110 -7.39 4.53 15.24
N LEU A 111 -6.89 5.31 14.26
CA LEU A 111 -6.89 6.77 14.30
C LEU A 111 -8.19 7.39 13.80
N GLU A 112 -9.19 6.56 13.51
CA GLU A 112 -10.51 6.99 13.02
C GLU A 112 -10.46 7.79 11.71
N ILE A 113 -9.45 7.54 10.88
CA ILE A 113 -9.29 8.19 9.58
C ILE A 113 -10.34 7.69 8.60
N ASP A 114 -10.77 6.43 8.73
CA ASP A 114 -11.76 5.81 7.85
C ASP A 114 -13.07 6.60 7.79
N GLU A 115 -13.44 7.28 8.87
CA GLU A 115 -14.65 8.10 8.95
C GLU A 115 -14.61 9.29 7.99
N GLN A 116 -13.41 9.72 7.58
CA GLN A 116 -13.20 10.83 6.68
C GLN A 116 -13.17 10.42 5.22
N TYR A 117 -13.17 9.11 4.94
CA TYR A 117 -13.18 8.58 3.59
C TYR A 117 -14.62 8.34 3.13
N HIS A 118 -14.86 8.59 1.83
CA HIS A 118 -16.08 8.14 1.20
C HIS A 118 -16.17 6.60 1.25
N PRO A 119 -17.35 6.00 1.53
CA PRO A 119 -17.46 4.53 1.63
C PRO A 119 -16.92 3.76 0.42
N ALA A 120 -17.10 4.28 -0.80
CA ALA A 120 -16.57 3.67 -2.00
C ALA A 120 -15.03 3.70 -2.04
N TYR A 121 -14.42 4.80 -1.61
CA TYR A 121 -12.97 4.92 -1.50
C TYR A 121 -12.40 4.01 -0.42
N LEU A 122 -13.09 3.90 0.71
CA LEU A 122 -12.70 3.00 1.79
C LEU A 122 -12.69 1.54 1.32
N GLN A 123 -13.72 1.13 0.58
CA GLN A 123 -13.80 -0.21 0.00
C GLN A 123 -12.65 -0.46 -0.98
N LEU A 124 -12.37 0.50 -1.86
CA LEU A 124 -11.24 0.43 -2.79
C LEU A 124 -9.93 0.26 -2.04
N ARG A 125 -9.69 1.08 -1.02
CA ARG A 125 -8.47 1.04 -0.21
C ARG A 125 -8.31 -0.31 0.48
N GLN A 126 -9.40 -0.89 0.98
CA GLN A 126 -9.41 -2.21 1.59
C GLN A 126 -9.04 -3.31 0.56
N GLN A 127 -9.61 -3.24 -0.62
CA GLN A 127 -9.32 -4.19 -1.70
C GLN A 127 -7.86 -4.09 -2.16
N LEU A 128 -7.35 -2.89 -2.34
CA LEU A 128 -5.96 -2.66 -2.74
C LEU A 128 -4.99 -3.24 -1.71
N THR A 129 -5.23 -2.99 -0.44
CA THR A 129 -4.41 -3.52 0.65
C THR A 129 -4.45 -5.04 0.68
N THR A 130 -5.62 -5.63 0.51
CA THR A 130 -5.78 -7.09 0.49
C THR A 130 -4.95 -7.73 -0.62
N VAL A 131 -5.02 -7.19 -1.83
CA VAL A 131 -4.25 -7.72 -2.97
C VAL A 131 -2.75 -7.58 -2.72
N VAL A 132 -2.30 -6.44 -2.22
CA VAL A 132 -0.88 -6.19 -1.94
C VAL A 132 -0.38 -7.16 -0.86
N VAL A 133 -1.13 -7.37 0.20
CA VAL A 133 -0.81 -8.32 1.27
C VAL A 133 -0.71 -9.75 0.73
N LEU A 134 -1.66 -10.16 -0.12
CA LEU A 134 -1.63 -11.48 -0.73
C LEU A 134 -0.42 -11.66 -1.64
N CYS A 135 -0.04 -10.66 -2.41
CA CYS A 135 1.17 -10.70 -3.24
C CYS A 135 2.43 -10.88 -2.39
N HIS A 136 2.57 -10.11 -1.32
CA HIS A 136 3.72 -10.24 -0.40
C HIS A 136 3.74 -11.63 0.25
N ALA A 137 2.59 -12.12 0.71
CA ALA A 137 2.49 -13.45 1.32
C ALA A 137 2.89 -14.55 0.33
N ALA A 138 2.45 -14.46 -0.92
CA ALA A 138 2.82 -15.42 -1.96
C ALA A 138 4.34 -15.43 -2.20
N LEU A 139 4.97 -14.26 -2.27
CA LEU A 139 6.42 -14.16 -2.45
C LEU A 139 7.20 -14.66 -1.23
N LEU A 140 6.70 -14.41 -0.02
CA LEU A 140 7.30 -14.96 1.21
C LEU A 140 7.23 -16.49 1.22
N LEU A 141 6.09 -17.05 0.87
CA LEU A 141 5.95 -18.51 0.77
C LEU A 141 6.94 -19.10 -0.24
N LYS A 142 7.12 -18.42 -1.37
CA LYS A 142 8.09 -18.87 -2.38
C LYS A 142 9.52 -18.87 -1.84
N GLN A 143 9.89 -17.90 -1.01
CA GLN A 143 11.23 -17.86 -0.42
C GLN A 143 11.49 -19.02 0.54
N TRP A 144 10.43 -19.63 1.10
CA TRP A 144 10.54 -20.71 2.07
C TRP A 144 10.42 -22.11 1.41
N LEU A 145 9.93 -22.13 0.18
CA LEU A 145 9.87 -23.36 -0.61
C LEU A 145 11.12 -23.47 -1.49
#